data_ac51f9dd67fe9bae07a97e6980de61de
#
_entry.id   ac51f9dd67fe9bae07a97e6980de61de
#
_cell.length_a   1.000
_cell.length_b   1.000
_cell.length_c   1.000
_cell.angle_alpha   90.00
_cell.angle_beta   90.00
_cell.angle_gamma   90.00
#
_symmetry.space_group_name_H-M   'P 1'
#
loop_
_entity.id
_entity.type
_entity.pdbx_description
1 polymer ?
#
loop_
_entity_poly.entity_id
_entity_poly.type
_entity_poly.pdbx_seq_one_letter_code
_entity_poly.pdbx_strand_id
1 'polypeptide(L)'
;MPSTEDILSVCLQLARISQRRHKTMARDRFLLLAAAVAIDLELWGVADLCRQKILDHNAGHLVRRFGSMREAVGDPDFDALVTQLWRKYPFERIEYLLSRVHPDWASERARYRTDEAFARAMLAEDAASAFGDWGHDP
;
A
#
# COMPACT_ATOMS: atom_id res chain seq x y z
N MET A 1 -20.01 -6.23 2.87
CA MET A 1 -18.61 -6.72 2.81
C MET A 1 -17.83 -5.90 1.81
N PRO A 2 -16.65 -5.40 2.18
CA PRO A 2 -15.81 -4.71 1.20
C PRO A 2 -15.30 -5.69 0.16
N SER A 3 -15.14 -5.23 -1.07
CA SER A 3 -14.52 -6.02 -2.12
C SER A 3 -13.00 -6.03 -1.93
N THR A 4 -12.33 -6.99 -2.54
CA THR A 4 -10.85 -7.05 -2.53
C THR A 4 -10.28 -5.78 -3.17
N GLU A 5 -10.94 -5.27 -4.20
CA GLU A 5 -10.54 -4.04 -4.89
C GLU A 5 -10.67 -2.82 -3.96
N ASP A 6 -11.71 -2.76 -3.14
CA ASP A 6 -11.86 -1.68 -2.15
C ASP A 6 -10.75 -1.72 -1.12
N ILE A 7 -10.39 -2.92 -0.67
CA ILE A 7 -9.30 -3.09 0.30
C ILE A 7 -7.98 -2.60 -0.31
N LEU A 8 -7.71 -2.95 -1.56
CA LEU A 8 -6.51 -2.47 -2.26
C LEU A 8 -6.48 -0.94 -2.31
N SER A 9 -7.62 -0.33 -2.69
CA SER A 9 -7.74 1.12 -2.78
C SER A 9 -7.42 1.79 -1.46
N VAL A 10 -8.00 1.30 -0.37
CA VAL A 10 -7.79 1.89 0.97
C VAL A 10 -6.32 1.75 1.40
N CYS A 11 -5.72 0.58 1.21
CA CYS A 11 -4.32 0.35 1.58
C CYS A 11 -3.38 1.28 0.82
N LEU A 12 -3.58 1.43 -0.49
CA LEU A 12 -2.71 2.28 -1.32
C LEU A 12 -2.86 3.76 -0.96
N GLN A 13 -4.08 4.21 -0.70
CA GLN A 13 -4.29 5.60 -0.33
C GLN A 13 -3.72 5.91 1.05
N LEU A 14 -3.82 4.99 2.00
CA LEU A 14 -3.19 5.15 3.31
C LEU A 14 -1.67 5.16 3.20
N ALA A 15 -1.10 4.32 2.33
CA ALA A 15 0.34 4.31 2.09
C ALA A 15 0.80 5.66 1.55
N ARG A 16 0.07 6.21 0.58
CA ARG A 16 0.39 7.52 0.00
C ARG A 16 0.34 8.64 1.05
N ILE A 17 -0.71 8.65 1.85
CA ILE A 17 -0.87 9.66 2.90
C ILE A 17 0.24 9.52 3.95
N SER A 18 0.57 8.30 4.33
CA SER A 18 1.65 8.05 5.29
C SER A 18 2.99 8.54 4.75
N GLN A 19 3.25 8.33 3.46
CA GLN A 19 4.46 8.85 2.82
C GLN A 19 4.51 10.37 2.85
N ARG A 20 3.41 11.04 2.52
CA ARG A 20 3.32 12.49 2.56
C ARG A 20 3.55 13.05 3.96
N ARG A 21 3.17 12.31 4.99
CA ARG A 21 3.35 12.68 6.38
C ARG A 21 4.65 12.19 6.98
N HIS A 22 5.53 11.65 6.15
CA HIS A 22 6.85 11.10 6.56
C HIS A 22 6.75 10.00 7.62
N LYS A 23 5.65 9.25 7.60
CA LYS A 23 5.45 8.09 8.47
C LYS A 23 5.84 6.83 7.72
N THR A 24 7.15 6.62 7.56
CA THR A 24 7.68 5.57 6.69
C THR A 24 7.35 4.16 7.20
N MET A 25 7.33 3.94 8.50
CA MET A 25 6.97 2.62 9.04
C MET A 25 5.51 2.27 8.75
N ALA A 26 4.61 3.24 8.96
CA ALA A 26 3.20 3.05 8.63
C ALA A 26 3.02 2.84 7.13
N ARG A 27 3.71 3.64 6.30
CA ARG A 27 3.70 3.48 4.86
C ARG A 27 4.06 2.06 4.43
N ASP A 28 5.16 1.54 4.97
CA ASP A 28 5.65 0.21 4.62
C ASP A 28 4.64 -0.87 5.00
N ARG A 29 3.97 -0.72 6.14
CA ARG A 29 2.93 -1.66 6.55
C ARG A 29 1.74 -1.66 5.59
N PHE A 30 1.28 -0.48 5.17
CA PHE A 30 0.18 -0.38 4.22
C PHE A 30 0.59 -0.85 2.83
N LEU A 31 1.83 -0.60 2.42
CA LEU A 31 2.35 -1.13 1.16
C LEU A 31 2.42 -2.65 1.18
N LEU A 32 2.79 -3.25 2.31
CA LEU A 32 2.83 -4.70 2.42
C LEU A 32 1.42 -5.30 2.34
N LEU A 33 0.45 -4.69 3.01
CA LEU A 33 -0.94 -5.11 2.90
C LEU A 33 -1.45 -4.94 1.48
N ALA A 34 -1.12 -3.83 0.81
CA ALA A 34 -1.48 -3.61 -0.59
C ALA A 34 -0.87 -4.67 -1.50
N ALA A 35 0.40 -5.05 -1.25
CA ALA A 35 1.05 -6.11 -2.02
C ALA A 35 0.33 -7.44 -1.85
N ALA A 36 -0.07 -7.79 -0.64
CA ALA A 36 -0.80 -9.03 -0.37
C ALA A 36 -2.14 -9.05 -1.10
N VAL A 37 -2.86 -7.93 -1.10
CA VAL A 37 -4.14 -7.82 -1.80
C VAL A 37 -3.94 -7.87 -3.31
N ALA A 38 -2.89 -7.22 -3.82
CA ALA A 38 -2.55 -7.25 -5.24
C ALA A 38 -2.24 -8.68 -5.71
N ILE A 39 -1.58 -9.48 -4.87
CA ILE A 39 -1.34 -10.90 -5.15
C ILE A 39 -2.68 -11.63 -5.32
N ASP A 40 -3.63 -11.40 -4.42
CA ASP A 40 -4.95 -12.02 -4.50
C ASP A 40 -5.69 -11.64 -5.77
N LEU A 41 -5.46 -10.45 -6.28
CA LEU A 41 -6.05 -9.94 -7.52
C LEU A 41 -5.20 -10.28 -8.76
N GLU A 42 -4.10 -11.01 -8.57
CA GLU A 42 -3.15 -11.35 -9.63
C GLU A 42 -2.55 -10.14 -10.34
N LEU A 43 -2.47 -9.02 -9.62
CA LEU A 43 -1.81 -7.80 -10.10
C LEU A 43 -0.34 -7.85 -9.72
N TRP A 44 0.40 -8.75 -10.36
CA TRP A 44 1.79 -9.04 -9.99
C TRP A 44 2.71 -7.83 -10.13
N GLY A 45 2.52 -7.04 -11.18
CA GLY A 45 3.30 -5.82 -11.38
C GLY A 45 3.08 -4.80 -10.26
N VAL A 46 1.85 -4.67 -9.78
CA VAL A 46 1.51 -3.78 -8.66
C VAL A 46 2.16 -4.29 -7.38
N ALA A 47 2.08 -5.59 -7.12
CA ALA A 47 2.71 -6.18 -5.94
C ALA A 47 4.22 -5.94 -5.95
N ASP A 48 4.88 -6.09 -7.09
CA ASP A 48 6.32 -5.86 -7.21
C ASP A 48 6.69 -4.38 -7.02
N LEU A 49 5.84 -3.47 -7.47
CA LEU A 49 6.04 -2.03 -7.22
C LEU A 49 5.95 -1.71 -5.72
N CYS A 50 5.00 -2.30 -5.03
CA CYS A 50 4.92 -2.15 -3.56
C CYS A 50 6.20 -2.64 -2.89
N ARG A 51 6.69 -3.81 -3.31
CA ARG A 51 7.94 -4.36 -2.81
C ARG A 51 9.10 -3.38 -3.02
N GLN A 52 9.23 -2.87 -4.23
CA GLN A 52 10.32 -1.94 -4.55
C GLN A 52 10.27 -0.69 -3.69
N LYS A 53 9.09 -0.13 -3.49
CA LYS A 53 8.95 1.06 -2.65
C LYS A 53 9.31 0.79 -1.19
N ILE A 54 8.97 -0.37 -0.67
CA ILE A 54 9.38 -0.76 0.69
C ILE A 54 10.89 -0.82 0.76
N LEU A 55 11.54 -1.46 -0.21
CA LEU A 55 12.99 -1.64 -0.21
C LEU A 55 13.76 -0.33 -0.43
N ASP A 56 13.18 0.63 -1.12
CA ASP A 56 13.78 1.95 -1.31
C ASP A 56 14.03 2.67 0.03
N HIS A 57 13.20 2.40 1.02
CA HIS A 57 13.33 2.99 2.35
C HIS A 57 13.92 2.03 3.37
N ASN A 58 13.63 0.75 3.23
CA ASN A 58 14.01 -0.26 4.20
C ASN A 58 14.62 -1.46 3.48
N ALA A 59 15.89 -1.33 3.12
CA ALA A 59 16.62 -2.36 2.39
C ALA A 59 16.73 -3.68 3.16
N GLY A 60 16.53 -3.66 4.48
CA GLY A 60 16.56 -4.84 5.32
C GLY A 60 15.21 -5.51 5.54
N HIS A 61 14.15 -5.02 4.87
CA HIS A 61 12.82 -5.59 5.04
C HIS A 61 12.76 -7.04 4.54
N LEU A 62 11.87 -7.83 5.16
CA LEU A 62 11.67 -9.25 4.83
C LEU A 62 11.48 -9.48 3.32
N VAL A 63 10.77 -8.58 2.63
CA VAL A 63 10.47 -8.76 1.21
C VAL A 63 11.71 -8.79 0.32
N ARG A 64 12.86 -8.38 0.84
CA ARG A 64 14.13 -8.47 0.10
C ARG A 64 14.52 -9.91 -0.22
N ARG A 65 14.06 -10.86 0.59
CA ARG A 65 14.36 -12.28 0.40
C ARG A 65 13.81 -12.84 -0.89
N PHE A 66 12.83 -12.17 -1.48
CA PHE A 66 12.16 -12.64 -2.69
C PHE A 66 12.60 -11.81 -3.89
N GLY A 67 12.85 -12.47 -5.02
CA GLY A 67 13.16 -11.77 -6.26
C GLY A 67 11.94 -11.05 -6.84
N SER A 68 10.74 -11.56 -6.53
CA SER A 68 9.47 -10.95 -6.90
C SER A 68 8.44 -11.33 -5.84
N MET A 69 7.31 -10.64 -5.82
CA MET A 69 6.25 -10.98 -4.86
C MET A 69 5.58 -12.31 -5.17
N ARG A 70 5.70 -12.81 -6.41
CA ARG A 70 5.22 -14.15 -6.74
C ARG A 70 5.96 -15.21 -5.93
N GLU A 71 7.22 -15.00 -5.64
CA GLU A 71 8.03 -15.92 -4.82
C GLU A 71 7.63 -15.88 -3.34
N ALA A 72 6.97 -14.82 -2.89
CA ALA A 72 6.51 -14.71 -1.51
C ALA A 72 5.26 -15.56 -1.24
N VAL A 73 4.54 -15.96 -2.28
CA VAL A 73 3.33 -16.76 -2.14
C VAL A 73 3.66 -18.10 -1.49
N GLY A 74 3.00 -18.38 -0.37
CA GLY A 74 3.23 -19.62 0.38
C GLY A 74 4.41 -19.60 1.33
N ASP A 75 5.19 -18.51 1.38
CA ASP A 75 6.26 -18.40 2.35
C ASP A 75 5.69 -18.18 3.75
N PRO A 76 6.05 -19.04 4.74
CA PRO A 76 5.46 -18.96 6.07
C PRO A 76 5.72 -17.65 6.80
N ASP A 77 6.90 -17.06 6.62
CA ASP A 77 7.24 -15.81 7.31
C ASP A 77 6.48 -14.64 6.72
N PHE A 78 6.32 -14.62 5.40
CA PHE A 78 5.50 -13.61 4.73
C PHE A 78 4.04 -13.72 5.17
N ASP A 79 3.49 -14.94 5.16
CA ASP A 79 2.11 -15.17 5.56
C ASP A 79 1.86 -14.77 7.02
N ALA A 80 2.82 -15.09 7.90
CA ALA A 80 2.71 -14.71 9.31
C ALA A 80 2.71 -13.19 9.49
N LEU A 81 3.57 -12.50 8.77
CA LEU A 81 3.65 -11.04 8.85
C LEU A 81 2.36 -10.38 8.35
N VAL A 82 1.85 -10.84 7.20
CA VAL A 82 0.60 -10.33 6.65
C VAL A 82 -0.57 -10.58 7.62
N THR A 83 -0.65 -11.77 8.19
CA THR A 83 -1.67 -12.11 9.16
C THR A 83 -1.62 -11.20 10.38
N GLN A 84 -0.41 -10.95 10.90
CA GLN A 84 -0.20 -10.02 12.02
C GLN A 84 -0.70 -8.61 11.67
N LEU A 85 -0.37 -8.14 10.48
CA LEU A 85 -0.78 -6.80 10.05
C LEU A 85 -2.29 -6.70 9.91
N TRP A 86 -2.96 -7.74 9.38
CA TRP A 86 -4.43 -7.74 9.29
C TRP A 86 -5.10 -7.75 10.66
N ARG A 87 -4.50 -8.37 11.65
CA ARG A 87 -5.01 -8.32 13.03
C ARG A 87 -4.91 -6.92 13.62
N LYS A 88 -3.83 -6.22 13.31
CA LYS A 88 -3.61 -4.85 13.77
C LYS A 88 -4.47 -3.85 13.01
N TYR A 89 -4.66 -4.07 11.72
CA TYR A 89 -5.35 -3.16 10.81
C TYR A 89 -6.49 -3.87 10.07
N PRO A 90 -7.54 -4.32 10.77
CA PRO A 90 -8.69 -4.88 10.05
C PRO A 90 -9.33 -3.80 9.19
N PHE A 91 -10.08 -4.23 8.15
CA PHE A 91 -10.60 -3.29 7.15
C PHE A 91 -11.39 -2.13 7.78
N GLU A 92 -12.23 -2.41 8.76
CA GLU A 92 -13.04 -1.37 9.42
C GLU A 92 -12.16 -0.29 10.01
N ARG A 93 -11.02 -0.66 10.56
CA ARG A 93 -10.08 0.29 11.15
C ARG A 93 -9.38 1.13 10.09
N ILE A 94 -8.88 0.51 9.02
CA ILE A 94 -8.17 1.25 7.97
C ILE A 94 -9.11 2.13 7.16
N GLU A 95 -10.34 1.69 6.92
CA GLU A 95 -11.34 2.51 6.28
C GLU A 95 -11.65 3.73 7.12
N TYR A 96 -11.82 3.55 8.43
CA TYR A 96 -12.05 4.65 9.35
C TYR A 96 -10.89 5.64 9.35
N LEU A 97 -9.66 5.14 9.41
CA LEU A 97 -8.46 6.00 9.40
C LEU A 97 -8.41 6.83 8.10
N LEU A 98 -8.67 6.20 6.97
CA LEU A 98 -8.66 6.91 5.69
C LEU A 98 -9.79 7.93 5.60
N SER A 99 -11.00 7.55 6.01
CA SER A 99 -12.17 8.42 5.91
C SER A 99 -12.02 9.70 6.72
N ARG A 100 -11.25 9.66 7.81
CA ARG A 100 -11.00 10.84 8.63
C ARG A 100 -10.19 11.91 7.92
N VAL A 101 -9.29 11.50 7.03
CA VAL A 101 -8.37 12.43 6.36
C VAL A 101 -8.71 12.59 4.88
N HIS A 102 -9.48 11.67 4.32
CA HIS A 102 -9.87 11.69 2.91
C HIS A 102 -11.26 11.06 2.76
N PRO A 103 -12.33 11.77 3.15
CA PRO A 103 -13.69 11.20 3.09
C PRO A 103 -14.14 10.80 1.68
N ASP A 104 -13.56 11.41 0.64
CA ASP A 104 -13.90 11.13 -0.76
C ASP A 104 -13.01 10.05 -1.38
N TRP A 105 -12.42 9.16 -0.58
CA TRP A 105 -11.47 8.17 -1.09
C TRP A 105 -12.07 7.27 -2.18
N ALA A 106 -13.34 6.91 -2.08
CA ALA A 106 -13.99 6.09 -3.10
C ALA A 106 -14.10 6.83 -4.43
N SER A 107 -14.36 8.14 -4.38
CA SER A 107 -14.44 8.98 -5.59
C SER A 107 -13.09 9.08 -6.29
N GLU A 108 -12.01 9.11 -5.54
CA GLU A 108 -10.68 9.14 -6.12
C GLU A 108 -10.40 7.88 -6.92
N ARG A 109 -10.75 6.71 -6.37
CA ARG A 109 -10.62 5.42 -7.09
C ARG A 109 -11.43 5.45 -8.40
N ALA A 110 -12.63 6.00 -8.35
CA ALA A 110 -13.54 6.01 -9.49
C ALA A 110 -13.02 6.83 -10.69
N ARG A 111 -12.00 7.65 -10.51
CA ARG A 111 -11.38 8.42 -11.60
C ARG A 111 -10.55 7.56 -12.55
N TYR A 112 -10.27 6.31 -12.18
CA TYR A 112 -9.41 5.41 -12.95
C TYR A 112 -10.24 4.26 -13.51
N ARG A 113 -9.88 3.79 -14.71
CA ARG A 113 -10.59 2.72 -15.38
C ARG A 113 -10.41 1.36 -14.71
N THR A 114 -9.20 1.11 -14.22
CA THR A 114 -8.85 -0.21 -13.68
C THR A 114 -8.14 -0.05 -12.35
N ASP A 115 -8.14 -1.13 -11.57
CA ASP A 115 -7.39 -1.18 -10.32
C ASP A 115 -5.90 -1.02 -10.56
N GLU A 116 -5.38 -1.60 -11.66
CA GLU A 116 -3.97 -1.47 -11.98
C GLU A 116 -3.61 0.00 -12.28
N ALA A 117 -4.41 0.70 -13.08
CA ALA A 117 -4.15 2.10 -13.40
C ALA A 117 -4.17 2.96 -12.14
N PHE A 118 -5.16 2.73 -11.28
CA PHE A 118 -5.25 3.44 -10.00
C PHE A 118 -4.03 3.15 -9.13
N ALA A 119 -3.68 1.87 -8.98
CA ALA A 119 -2.57 1.46 -8.13
C ALA A 119 -1.25 2.08 -8.62
N ARG A 120 -1.00 2.04 -9.92
CA ARG A 120 0.22 2.64 -10.48
C ARG A 120 0.28 4.15 -10.24
N ALA A 121 -0.86 4.83 -10.33
CA ALA A 121 -0.93 6.26 -10.05
C ALA A 121 -0.61 6.56 -8.58
N MET A 122 -1.15 5.77 -7.65
CA MET A 122 -0.87 5.94 -6.23
C MET A 122 0.60 5.65 -5.91
N LEU A 123 1.19 4.66 -6.56
CA LEU A 123 2.58 4.26 -6.33
C LEU A 123 3.59 5.13 -7.09
N ALA A 124 3.15 5.93 -8.06
CA ALA A 124 4.03 6.81 -8.83
C ALA A 124 4.54 8.00 -8.04
N GLU A 125 3.85 8.38 -6.95
CA GLU A 125 4.28 9.49 -6.12
C GLU A 125 5.53 9.06 -5.34
N ASP A 126 6.65 9.73 -5.59
CA ASP A 126 7.91 9.41 -4.93
C ASP A 126 8.12 10.26 -3.67
N ALA A 127 9.16 9.91 -2.89
CA ALA A 127 9.47 10.64 -1.66
C ALA A 127 9.89 12.08 -1.92
N ALA A 128 10.56 12.34 -3.05
CA ALA A 128 11.00 13.68 -3.40
C ALA A 128 9.81 14.58 -3.74
N SER A 129 8.86 14.06 -4.51
CA SER A 129 7.62 14.80 -4.81
C SER A 129 6.82 15.09 -3.54
N ALA A 130 6.67 14.07 -2.69
CA ALA A 130 5.96 14.23 -1.42
C ALA A 130 6.65 15.28 -0.54
N PHE A 131 7.98 15.27 -0.54
CA PHE A 131 8.76 16.21 0.23
C PHE A 131 8.58 17.65 -0.27
N GLY A 132 8.56 17.82 -1.61
CA GLY A 132 8.34 19.13 -2.20
C GLY A 132 6.97 19.71 -1.85
N ASP A 133 5.95 18.87 -1.89
CA ASP A 133 4.60 19.28 -1.52
C ASP A 133 4.53 19.69 -0.03
N TRP A 134 5.16 18.94 0.83
CA TRP A 134 5.19 19.21 2.25
C TRP A 134 6.11 20.35 2.64
N GLY A 135 7.09 20.66 1.80
CA GLY A 135 7.99 21.79 2.01
C GLY A 135 7.26 23.14 2.01
N HIS A 136 6.07 23.19 1.43
CA HIS A 136 5.23 24.38 1.40
C HIS A 136 4.17 24.39 2.52
N ASP A 137 4.05 23.32 3.26
CA ASP A 137 3.06 23.15 4.29
C ASP A 137 3.74 23.41 5.64
N PRO A 138 3.36 24.46 6.34
CA PRO A 138 4.00 24.82 7.60
C PRO A 138 3.75 23.81 8.71
#